data_2ad21680c5b2ab14b712479a66bc06c1
#
_entry.id   2ad21680c5b2ab14b712479a66bc06c1
#
_cell.length_a   1.000
_cell.length_b   1.000
_cell.length_c   1.000
_cell.angle_alpha   90.00
_cell.angle_beta   90.00
_cell.angle_gamma   90.00
#
_symmetry.space_group_name_H-M   'P 1'
#
loop_
_entity.id
_entity.type
_entity.pdbx_description
1 polymer ?
#
loop_
_entity_poly.entity_id
_entity_poly.type
_entity_poly.pdbx_seq_one_letter_code
_entity_poly.pdbx_strand_id
1 'polypeptide(L)'
;SECVIFCELLQEIYKDFGFKNLKVKFSDRPEIRAGDDKTWDKAEEALLIAVKAAKIDYTLNPGEGAFYGPKLEFVLTDAIGRDWQCGTLQVDFVLPARLGATYIDEVGQKKEPVMLHRAILGSLERWIGILIEQYSGRMPLWLSPVQVQICSIVDETNDYIFSIKEKLDKAAIRNEIDIRNEKIGYKIREHSNNACLLY
;
A
#
# COMPACT_ATOMS: atom_id res chain seq x y z
N SER A 1 16.33 6.09 11.15
CA SER A 1 16.84 5.14 10.15
C SER A 1 15.79 4.88 9.08
N GLU A 2 16.20 4.38 7.92
CA GLU A 2 15.29 4.05 6.80
C GLU A 2 14.19 3.04 7.20
N CYS A 3 14.50 2.11 8.10
CA CYS A 3 13.52 1.16 8.61
C CYS A 3 12.40 1.85 9.40
N VAL A 4 12.72 2.88 10.20
CA VAL A 4 11.71 3.66 10.95
C VAL A 4 10.81 4.41 9.98
N ILE A 5 11.40 5.14 9.04
CA ILE A 5 10.67 5.91 8.01
C ILE A 5 9.71 5.01 7.23
N PHE A 6 10.17 3.82 6.86
CA PHE A 6 9.31 2.86 6.16
C PHE A 6 8.13 2.37 7.02
N CYS A 7 8.38 2.05 8.29
CA CYS A 7 7.32 1.61 9.20
C CYS A 7 6.26 2.69 9.41
N GLU A 8 6.67 3.94 9.56
CA GLU A 8 5.77 5.09 9.71
C GLU A 8 4.95 5.32 8.43
N LEU A 9 5.61 5.33 7.27
CA LEU A 9 4.95 5.46 5.96
C LEU A 9 3.92 4.36 5.72
N LEU A 10 4.26 3.11 6.03
CA LEU A 10 3.35 1.98 5.83
C LEU A 10 2.10 2.09 6.71
N GLN A 11 2.27 2.50 7.98
CA GLN A 11 1.13 2.71 8.89
C GLN A 11 0.22 3.84 8.38
N GLU A 12 0.79 4.95 7.90
CA GLU A 12 0.05 6.07 7.33
C GLU A 12 -0.75 5.61 6.10
N ILE A 13 -0.12 4.91 5.16
CA ILE A 13 -0.79 4.38 3.97
C ILE A 13 -1.94 3.46 4.36
N TYR A 14 -1.73 2.50 5.26
CA TYR A 14 -2.80 1.57 5.65
C TYR A 14 -3.96 2.29 6.35
N LYS A 15 -3.67 3.31 7.14
CA LYS A 15 -4.69 4.17 7.75
C LYS A 15 -5.49 4.94 6.70
N ASP A 16 -4.83 5.49 5.68
CA ASP A 16 -5.48 6.22 4.59
C ASP A 16 -6.41 5.32 3.76
N PHE A 17 -6.02 4.05 3.61
CA PHE A 17 -6.87 3.02 3.02
C PHE A 17 -7.93 2.44 3.99
N GLY A 18 -8.08 3.01 5.18
CA GLY A 18 -9.13 2.66 6.15
C GLY A 18 -8.89 1.37 6.94
N PHE A 19 -7.69 0.81 6.90
CA PHE A 19 -7.34 -0.36 7.71
C PHE A 19 -6.98 0.04 9.14
N LYS A 20 -7.70 -0.53 10.12
CA LYS A 20 -7.51 -0.22 11.54
C LYS A 20 -6.70 -1.28 12.28
N ASN A 21 -6.71 -2.52 11.78
CA ASN A 21 -6.11 -3.67 12.44
C ASN A 21 -4.90 -4.15 11.63
N LEU A 22 -3.73 -3.70 12.06
CA LEU A 22 -2.45 -4.13 11.52
C LEU A 22 -1.80 -5.08 12.51
N LYS A 23 -1.51 -6.31 12.08
CA LYS A 23 -0.69 -7.27 12.81
C LYS A 23 0.72 -7.24 12.25
N VAL A 24 1.72 -7.16 13.10
CA VAL A 24 3.11 -7.20 12.68
C VAL A 24 3.78 -8.43 13.25
N LYS A 25 4.47 -9.19 12.41
CA LYS A 25 5.29 -10.32 12.82
C LYS A 25 6.75 -10.00 12.59
N PHE A 26 7.57 -10.29 13.58
CA PHE A 26 9.02 -10.24 13.48
C PHE A 26 9.53 -11.65 13.25
N SER A 27 10.05 -11.90 12.05
CA SER A 27 10.61 -13.20 11.64
C SER A 27 12.14 -13.13 11.73
N ASP A 28 12.68 -13.84 12.71
CA ASP A 28 14.10 -13.87 13.03
C ASP A 28 14.86 -14.92 12.20
N ARG A 29 16.12 -15.15 12.57
CA ARG A 29 17.04 -16.02 11.86
C ARG A 29 16.56 -17.47 11.76
N PRO A 30 16.53 -18.07 10.54
CA PRO A 30 16.27 -19.49 10.38
C PRO A 30 17.52 -20.32 10.73
N GLU A 31 17.33 -21.63 10.92
CA GLU A 31 18.45 -22.57 11.17
C GLU A 31 19.46 -22.55 10.01
N ILE A 32 18.96 -22.64 8.78
CA ILE A 32 19.80 -22.57 7.55
C ILE A 32 19.80 -21.12 7.05
N ARG A 33 20.94 -20.46 7.17
CA ARG A 33 21.07 -19.04 6.81
C ARG A 33 22.46 -18.70 6.26
N ALA A 34 22.55 -17.59 5.55
CA ALA A 34 23.80 -17.00 5.12
C ALA A 34 24.30 -15.97 6.12
N GLY A 35 25.60 -15.74 6.17
CA GLY A 35 26.23 -14.78 7.07
C GLY A 35 26.53 -15.34 8.46
N ASP A 36 27.19 -14.53 9.27
CA ASP A 36 27.57 -14.88 10.65
C ASP A 36 26.54 -14.34 11.67
N ASP A 37 26.62 -14.85 12.89
CA ASP A 37 25.68 -14.45 13.96
C ASP A 37 25.79 -12.98 14.30
N LYS A 38 26.97 -12.36 14.24
CA LYS A 38 27.13 -10.93 14.52
C LYS A 38 26.39 -10.04 13.51
N THR A 39 26.36 -10.46 12.27
CA THR A 39 25.63 -9.77 11.19
C THR A 39 24.12 -9.87 11.43
N TRP A 40 23.65 -11.06 11.82
CA TRP A 40 22.26 -11.29 12.17
C TRP A 40 21.83 -10.51 13.41
N ASP A 41 22.66 -10.49 14.46
CA ASP A 41 22.37 -9.70 15.68
C ASP A 41 22.15 -8.23 15.36
N LYS A 42 23.00 -7.63 14.52
CA LYS A 42 22.86 -6.23 14.09
C LYS A 42 21.59 -5.99 13.27
N ALA A 43 21.23 -6.92 12.40
CA ALA A 43 20.04 -6.78 11.56
C ALA A 43 18.75 -6.88 12.37
N GLU A 44 18.68 -7.89 13.23
CA GLU A 44 17.54 -8.08 14.11
C GLU A 44 17.39 -6.89 15.06
N GLU A 45 18.47 -6.42 15.65
CA GLU A 45 18.48 -5.21 16.49
C GLU A 45 17.98 -3.99 15.72
N ALA A 46 18.43 -3.79 14.48
CA ALA A 46 17.98 -2.66 13.65
C ALA A 46 16.47 -2.68 13.39
N LEU A 47 15.90 -3.84 13.12
CA LEU A 47 14.45 -4.00 12.94
C LEU A 47 13.69 -3.82 14.28
N LEU A 48 14.22 -4.33 15.40
CA LEU A 48 13.63 -4.15 16.72
C LEU A 48 13.61 -2.67 17.15
N ILE A 49 14.69 -1.93 16.85
CA ILE A 49 14.74 -0.48 17.07
C ILE A 49 13.67 0.21 16.22
N ALA A 50 13.49 -0.21 14.96
CA ALA A 50 12.53 0.38 14.06
C ALA A 50 11.08 0.21 14.54
N VAL A 51 10.67 -1.00 14.92
CA VAL A 51 9.30 -1.24 15.42
C VAL A 51 9.03 -0.51 16.74
N LYS A 52 10.01 -0.44 17.64
CA LYS A 52 9.91 0.32 18.90
C LYS A 52 9.77 1.82 18.64
N ALA A 53 10.58 2.38 17.76
CA ALA A 53 10.54 3.80 17.42
C ALA A 53 9.22 4.18 16.72
N ALA A 54 8.71 3.33 15.83
CA ALA A 54 7.42 3.49 15.14
C ALA A 54 6.21 3.13 16.05
N LYS A 55 6.44 2.72 17.31
CA LYS A 55 5.40 2.31 18.28
C LYS A 55 4.48 1.23 17.73
N ILE A 56 5.06 0.23 17.08
CA ILE A 56 4.35 -0.90 16.50
C ILE A 56 4.44 -2.09 17.47
N ASP A 57 3.29 -2.64 17.84
CA ASP A 57 3.22 -3.93 18.53
C ASP A 57 3.50 -5.05 17.54
N TYR A 58 4.31 -6.03 17.94
CA TYR A 58 4.66 -7.15 17.09
C TYR A 58 4.63 -8.47 17.85
N THR A 59 4.47 -9.57 17.12
CA THR A 59 4.63 -10.94 17.59
C THR A 59 5.89 -11.55 16.99
N LEU A 60 6.59 -12.36 17.77
CA LEU A 60 7.73 -13.13 17.24
C LEU A 60 7.20 -14.28 16.36
N ASN A 61 7.89 -14.49 15.25
CA ASN A 61 7.70 -15.60 14.32
C ASN A 61 9.05 -16.32 14.15
N PRO A 62 9.45 -17.17 15.13
CA PRO A 62 10.80 -17.68 15.22
C PRO A 62 11.19 -18.56 14.04
N GLY A 63 12.39 -18.32 13.47
CA GLY A 63 12.95 -19.11 12.40
C GLY A 63 12.38 -18.85 11.01
N GLU A 64 11.43 -17.91 10.87
CA GLU A 64 10.72 -17.65 9.62
C GLU A 64 11.33 -16.48 8.79
N GLY A 65 12.49 -15.98 9.20
CA GLY A 65 13.28 -15.04 8.41
C GLY A 65 13.72 -15.64 7.07
N ALA A 66 14.09 -14.79 6.13
CA ALA A 66 14.70 -15.28 4.90
C ALA A 66 16.13 -15.76 5.16
N PHE A 67 16.65 -16.68 4.35
CA PHE A 67 18.04 -17.17 4.53
C PHE A 67 19.10 -16.06 4.47
N TYR A 68 18.76 -14.91 3.91
CA TYR A 68 19.65 -13.75 3.71
C TYR A 68 19.41 -12.60 4.71
N GLY A 69 18.38 -12.69 5.55
CA GLY A 69 18.14 -11.66 6.56
C GLY A 69 16.78 -11.75 7.26
N PRO A 70 16.65 -11.09 8.42
CA PRO A 70 15.39 -11.02 9.15
C PRO A 70 14.38 -10.11 8.44
N LYS A 71 13.08 -10.26 8.79
CA LYS A 71 12.00 -9.49 8.17
C LYS A 71 10.92 -9.08 9.17
N LEU A 72 10.28 -7.97 8.86
CA LEU A 72 8.98 -7.60 9.41
C LEU A 72 7.91 -7.93 8.37
N GLU A 73 6.87 -8.61 8.80
CA GLU A 73 5.69 -8.93 7.99
C GLU A 73 4.51 -8.13 8.51
N PHE A 74 3.88 -7.36 7.61
CA PHE A 74 2.71 -6.55 7.92
C PHE A 74 1.47 -7.22 7.36
N VAL A 75 0.60 -7.66 8.26
CA VAL A 75 -0.54 -8.52 7.97
C VAL A 75 -1.82 -7.73 8.21
N LEU A 76 -2.66 -7.65 7.20
CA LEU A 76 -4.01 -7.08 7.27
C LEU A 76 -5.04 -8.20 7.44
N THR A 77 -6.06 -7.92 8.25
CA THR A 77 -7.22 -8.80 8.35
C THR A 77 -8.33 -8.20 7.47
N ASP A 78 -8.85 -8.99 6.53
CA ASP A 78 -9.92 -8.56 5.63
C ASP A 78 -11.29 -8.50 6.33
N ALA A 79 -12.31 -8.06 5.59
CA ALA A 79 -13.67 -7.87 6.10
C ALA A 79 -14.34 -9.15 6.61
N ILE A 80 -13.87 -10.32 6.18
CA ILE A 80 -14.40 -11.64 6.61
C ILE A 80 -13.46 -12.38 7.56
N GLY A 81 -12.42 -11.70 8.07
CA GLY A 81 -11.52 -12.21 9.11
C GLY A 81 -10.32 -13.02 8.61
N ARG A 82 -10.00 -13.01 7.31
CA ARG A 82 -8.80 -13.68 6.79
C ARG A 82 -7.59 -12.77 6.90
N ASP A 83 -6.46 -13.34 7.26
CA ASP A 83 -5.19 -12.63 7.36
C ASP A 83 -4.41 -12.67 6.03
N TRP A 84 -3.94 -11.50 5.59
CA TRP A 84 -3.17 -11.31 4.38
C TRP A 84 -1.88 -10.57 4.66
N GLN A 85 -0.76 -11.21 4.40
CA GLN A 85 0.53 -10.51 4.39
C GLN A 85 0.59 -9.62 3.15
N CYS A 86 0.61 -8.31 3.36
CA CYS A 86 0.71 -7.30 2.30
C CYS A 86 2.04 -6.56 2.36
N GLY A 87 2.42 -6.05 3.52
CA GLY A 87 3.68 -5.35 3.68
C GLY A 87 4.82 -6.25 4.12
N THR A 88 6.04 -5.88 3.73
CA THR A 88 7.27 -6.55 4.17
C THR A 88 8.42 -5.55 4.19
N LEU A 89 9.21 -5.62 5.24
CA LEU A 89 10.52 -4.99 5.33
C LEU A 89 11.56 -6.06 5.65
N GLN A 90 12.51 -6.27 4.75
CA GLN A 90 13.58 -7.27 4.91
C GLN A 90 14.94 -6.60 4.87
N VAL A 91 15.84 -7.03 5.74
CA VAL A 91 17.24 -6.59 5.75
C VAL A 91 18.08 -7.68 5.12
N ASP A 92 18.83 -7.34 4.08
CA ASP A 92 19.60 -8.29 3.26
C ASP A 92 21.07 -7.87 3.19
N PHE A 93 21.94 -8.78 3.64
CA PHE A 93 23.41 -8.61 3.63
C PHE A 93 24.07 -9.45 2.55
N VAL A 94 23.35 -10.27 1.82
CA VAL A 94 23.89 -11.30 0.93
C VAL A 94 23.86 -10.84 -0.52
N LEU A 95 22.72 -10.34 -0.98
CA LEU A 95 22.54 -9.96 -2.38
C LEU A 95 23.44 -8.80 -2.82
N PRO A 96 23.68 -7.74 -2.03
CA PRO A 96 24.59 -6.68 -2.45
C PRO A 96 25.97 -7.18 -2.84
N ALA A 97 26.57 -8.04 -2.04
CA ALA A 97 27.87 -8.65 -2.33
C ALA A 97 27.82 -9.48 -3.63
N ARG A 98 26.78 -10.31 -3.80
CA ARG A 98 26.60 -11.15 -5.00
C ARG A 98 26.39 -10.33 -6.28
N LEU A 99 25.76 -9.17 -6.15
CA LEU A 99 25.54 -8.24 -7.25
C LEU A 99 26.75 -7.32 -7.51
N GLY A 100 27.79 -7.40 -6.68
CA GLY A 100 28.95 -6.51 -6.75
C GLY A 100 28.63 -5.06 -6.41
N ALA A 101 27.55 -4.82 -5.66
CA ALA A 101 27.14 -3.49 -5.24
C ALA A 101 28.11 -2.95 -4.19
N THR A 102 28.63 -1.75 -4.41
CA THR A 102 29.58 -1.12 -3.49
C THR A 102 29.33 0.39 -3.43
N TYR A 103 29.73 1.00 -2.31
CA TYR A 103 29.74 2.46 -2.15
C TYR A 103 31.06 2.90 -1.53
N ILE A 104 31.37 4.19 -1.62
CA ILE A 104 32.52 4.79 -0.97
C ILE A 104 32.00 5.46 0.32
N ASP A 105 32.58 5.07 1.45
CA ASP A 105 32.22 5.62 2.74
C ASP A 105 32.84 7.00 2.98
N GLU A 106 32.55 7.61 4.13
CA GLU A 106 32.99 8.97 4.51
C GLU A 106 34.52 9.09 4.62
N VAL A 107 35.23 7.98 4.79
CA VAL A 107 36.70 7.92 4.86
C VAL A 107 37.35 7.48 3.56
N GLY A 108 36.58 7.39 2.47
CA GLY A 108 37.06 7.04 1.13
C GLY A 108 37.28 5.54 0.90
N GLN A 109 36.75 4.67 1.76
CA GLN A 109 36.88 3.23 1.63
C GLN A 109 35.69 2.64 0.86
N LYS A 110 35.99 1.65 0.01
CA LYS A 110 34.97 0.89 -0.70
C LYS A 110 34.34 -0.14 0.23
N LYS A 111 33.02 -0.08 0.38
CA LYS A 111 32.22 -1.00 1.24
C LYS A 111 31.02 -1.56 0.50
N GLU A 112 30.52 -2.68 0.98
CA GLU A 112 29.25 -3.28 0.53
C GLU A 112 28.08 -2.64 1.29
N PRO A 113 27.00 -2.22 0.60
CA PRO A 113 25.81 -1.70 1.26
C PRO A 113 24.96 -2.82 1.86
N VAL A 114 24.11 -2.46 2.81
CA VAL A 114 22.98 -3.31 3.24
C VAL A 114 21.78 -2.98 2.36
N MET A 115 21.10 -4.00 1.84
CA MET A 115 19.89 -3.82 1.04
C MET A 115 18.64 -3.94 1.90
N LEU A 116 17.67 -3.05 1.67
CA LEU A 116 16.36 -3.13 2.27
C LEU A 116 15.33 -3.46 1.19
N HIS A 117 14.70 -4.63 1.31
CA HIS A 117 13.55 -4.97 0.47
C HIS A 117 12.28 -4.45 1.13
N ARG A 118 11.53 -3.64 0.40
CA ARG A 118 10.32 -2.98 0.90
C ARG A 118 9.13 -3.27 0.00
N ALA A 119 8.07 -3.81 0.58
CA ALA A 119 6.77 -3.96 -0.06
C ALA A 119 5.70 -3.37 0.86
N ILE A 120 4.75 -2.62 0.32
CA ILE A 120 3.65 -2.01 1.09
C ILE A 120 2.35 -2.74 0.79
N LEU A 121 1.97 -2.83 -0.47
CA LEU A 121 0.67 -3.36 -0.88
C LEU A 121 0.69 -4.87 -1.21
N GLY A 122 1.88 -5.46 -1.35
CA GLY A 122 2.04 -6.81 -1.87
C GLY A 122 1.76 -6.84 -3.38
N SER A 123 0.92 -7.77 -3.87
CA SER A 123 0.43 -7.72 -5.25
C SER A 123 -0.76 -6.77 -5.36
N LEU A 124 -0.81 -5.99 -6.46
CA LEU A 124 -1.91 -5.04 -6.69
C LEU A 124 -3.26 -5.73 -6.82
N GLU A 125 -3.31 -6.90 -7.44
CA GLU A 125 -4.54 -7.68 -7.61
C GLU A 125 -5.12 -8.09 -6.26
N ARG A 126 -4.28 -8.61 -5.36
CA ARG A 126 -4.70 -8.98 -4.00
C ARG A 126 -5.15 -7.75 -3.22
N TRP A 127 -4.40 -6.66 -3.29
CA TRP A 127 -4.71 -5.42 -2.62
C TRP A 127 -6.05 -4.84 -3.05
N ILE A 128 -6.30 -4.78 -4.36
CA ILE A 128 -7.57 -4.31 -4.92
C ILE A 128 -8.72 -5.23 -4.47
N GLY A 129 -8.51 -6.54 -4.47
CA GLY A 129 -9.52 -7.50 -3.97
C GLY A 129 -9.88 -7.25 -2.51
N ILE A 130 -8.88 -7.04 -1.63
CA ILE A 130 -9.09 -6.71 -0.22
C ILE A 130 -9.86 -5.40 -0.07
N LEU A 131 -9.52 -4.37 -0.86
CA LEU A 131 -10.22 -3.08 -0.84
C LEU A 131 -11.67 -3.19 -1.29
N ILE A 132 -11.95 -3.95 -2.36
CA ILE A 132 -13.32 -4.18 -2.84
C ILE A 132 -14.17 -4.84 -1.74
N GLU A 133 -13.63 -5.84 -1.05
CA GLU A 133 -14.31 -6.48 0.08
C GLU A 133 -14.48 -5.52 1.25
N GLN A 134 -13.44 -4.78 1.63
CA GLN A 134 -13.45 -3.83 2.74
C GLN A 134 -14.52 -2.74 2.59
N TYR A 135 -14.69 -2.25 1.38
CA TYR A 135 -15.63 -1.17 1.05
C TYR A 135 -16.94 -1.67 0.42
N SER A 136 -17.14 -2.99 0.32
CA SER A 136 -18.31 -3.58 -0.35
C SER A 136 -18.53 -3.00 -1.76
N GLY A 137 -17.44 -2.78 -2.48
CA GLY A 137 -17.43 -2.19 -3.82
C GLY A 137 -17.63 -0.66 -3.84
N ARG A 138 -17.91 -0.01 -2.72
CA ARG A 138 -18.09 1.45 -2.62
C ARG A 138 -16.83 2.12 -2.12
N MET A 139 -15.90 2.34 -3.03
CA MET A 139 -14.60 2.94 -2.72
C MET A 139 -14.74 4.35 -2.15
N PRO A 140 -13.84 4.79 -1.27
CA PRO A 140 -13.72 6.20 -0.91
C PRO A 140 -13.55 7.08 -2.17
N LEU A 141 -14.02 8.32 -2.13
CA LEU A 141 -14.05 9.22 -3.29
C LEU A 141 -12.70 9.30 -4.01
N TRP A 142 -11.61 9.37 -3.29
CA TRP A 142 -10.26 9.47 -3.86
C TRP A 142 -9.80 8.21 -4.60
N LEU A 143 -10.39 7.04 -4.27
CA LEU A 143 -10.14 5.75 -4.96
C LEU A 143 -11.18 5.43 -6.03
N SER A 144 -12.32 6.12 -6.04
CA SER A 144 -13.39 5.83 -7.00
C SER A 144 -12.93 6.02 -8.44
N PRO A 145 -13.17 5.05 -9.35
CA PRO A 145 -12.86 5.19 -10.78
C PRO A 145 -13.56 6.41 -11.39
N VAL A 146 -14.83 6.63 -11.03
CA VAL A 146 -15.62 7.81 -11.38
C VAL A 146 -15.94 8.54 -10.08
N GLN A 147 -15.46 9.78 -9.96
CA GLN A 147 -15.68 10.61 -8.76
C GLN A 147 -16.92 11.48 -8.90
N VAL A 148 -17.23 11.90 -10.13
CA VAL A 148 -18.39 12.75 -10.42
C VAL A 148 -19.09 12.22 -11.68
N GLN A 149 -20.40 11.98 -11.57
CA GLN A 149 -21.26 11.68 -12.71
C GLN A 149 -22.13 12.89 -13.01
N ILE A 150 -22.07 13.41 -14.25
CA ILE A 150 -22.87 14.55 -14.69
C ILE A 150 -24.00 14.04 -15.57
N CYS A 151 -25.25 14.29 -15.18
CA CYS A 151 -26.41 13.82 -15.94
C CYS A 151 -27.20 15.00 -16.51
N SER A 152 -27.47 15.01 -17.81
CA SER A 152 -28.39 15.99 -18.43
C SER A 152 -29.83 15.70 -18.02
N ILE A 153 -30.61 16.78 -17.88
CA ILE A 153 -32.07 16.69 -17.71
C ILE A 153 -32.74 16.92 -19.06
N VAL A 154 -32.23 17.85 -19.85
CA VAL A 154 -32.73 18.22 -21.18
C VAL A 154 -31.53 18.48 -22.10
N ASP A 155 -31.74 18.35 -23.41
CA ASP A 155 -30.64 18.45 -24.41
C ASP A 155 -30.05 19.86 -24.46
N GLU A 156 -30.85 20.89 -24.19
CA GLU A 156 -30.41 22.29 -24.20
C GLU A 156 -29.32 22.58 -23.15
N THR A 157 -29.13 21.70 -22.17
CA THR A 157 -28.08 21.84 -21.14
C THR A 157 -26.77 21.18 -21.52
N ASN A 158 -26.67 20.49 -22.65
CA ASN A 158 -25.50 19.70 -23.01
C ASN A 158 -24.22 20.54 -23.11
N ASP A 159 -24.28 21.74 -23.71
CA ASP A 159 -23.11 22.62 -23.81
C ASP A 159 -22.59 23.05 -22.45
N TYR A 160 -23.49 23.29 -21.51
CA TYR A 160 -23.13 23.59 -20.12
C TYR A 160 -22.46 22.38 -19.44
N ILE A 161 -22.98 21.19 -19.64
CA ILE A 161 -22.41 19.93 -19.12
C ILE A 161 -20.99 19.73 -19.65
N PHE A 162 -20.75 19.92 -20.94
CA PHE A 162 -19.42 19.84 -21.52
C PHE A 162 -18.45 20.86 -20.90
N SER A 163 -18.93 22.08 -20.60
CA SER A 163 -18.12 23.11 -19.95
C SER A 163 -17.74 22.71 -18.50
N ILE A 164 -18.63 22.04 -17.77
CA ILE A 164 -18.35 21.51 -16.43
C ILE A 164 -17.33 20.37 -16.52
N LYS A 165 -17.54 19.42 -17.44
CA LYS A 165 -16.61 18.32 -17.67
C LYS A 165 -15.21 18.83 -17.91
N GLU A 166 -15.04 19.82 -18.78
CA GLU A 166 -13.73 20.40 -19.08
C GLU A 166 -13.06 21.00 -17.83
N LYS A 167 -13.83 21.64 -16.94
CA LYS A 167 -13.31 22.18 -15.68
C LYS A 167 -12.86 21.07 -14.72
N LEU A 168 -13.63 19.98 -14.63
CA LEU A 168 -13.30 18.83 -13.80
C LEU A 168 -12.05 18.11 -14.35
N ASP A 169 -11.95 17.94 -15.66
CA ASP A 169 -10.78 17.34 -16.31
C ASP A 169 -9.50 18.17 -16.03
N LYS A 170 -9.58 19.50 -16.12
CA LYS A 170 -8.49 20.41 -15.76
C LYS A 170 -8.09 20.34 -14.29
N ALA A 171 -9.05 20.02 -13.42
CA ALA A 171 -8.81 19.79 -11.99
C ALA A 171 -8.37 18.35 -11.67
N ALA A 172 -8.13 17.51 -12.67
CA ALA A 172 -7.78 16.09 -12.54
C ALA A 172 -8.83 15.28 -11.72
N ILE A 173 -10.10 15.67 -11.77
CA ILE A 173 -11.22 14.95 -11.17
C ILE A 173 -11.77 13.96 -12.20
N ARG A 174 -11.74 12.66 -11.88
CA ARG A 174 -12.27 11.60 -12.74
C ARG A 174 -13.79 11.74 -12.84
N ASN A 175 -14.29 11.98 -14.04
CA ASN A 175 -15.70 12.28 -14.25
C ASN A 175 -16.22 11.67 -15.55
N GLU A 176 -17.52 11.42 -15.59
CA GLU A 176 -18.25 10.96 -16.75
C GLU A 176 -19.51 11.80 -16.96
N ILE A 177 -20.02 11.81 -18.19
CA ILE A 177 -21.26 12.48 -18.54
C ILE A 177 -22.29 11.48 -19.07
N ASP A 178 -23.56 11.69 -18.71
CA ASP A 178 -24.69 10.96 -19.23
C ASP A 178 -25.71 11.92 -19.87
N ILE A 179 -25.63 12.03 -21.20
CA ILE A 179 -26.51 12.87 -22.01
C ILE A 179 -27.60 12.06 -22.72
N ARG A 180 -27.80 10.79 -22.33
CA ARG A 180 -28.86 9.97 -22.93
C ARG A 180 -30.24 10.60 -22.71
N ASN A 181 -31.15 10.39 -23.66
CA ASN A 181 -32.54 10.81 -23.53
C ASN A 181 -33.31 9.84 -22.61
N GLU A 182 -33.04 9.92 -21.32
CA GLU A 182 -33.63 9.08 -20.27
C GLU A 182 -34.06 9.96 -19.07
N LYS A 183 -35.06 9.49 -18.32
CA LYS A 183 -35.53 10.19 -17.11
C LYS A 183 -34.38 10.31 -16.11
N ILE A 184 -34.21 11.51 -15.53
CA ILE A 184 -33.15 11.78 -14.54
C ILE A 184 -33.15 10.76 -13.37
N GLY A 185 -34.32 10.37 -12.89
CA GLY A 185 -34.42 9.36 -11.83
C GLY A 185 -33.90 7.97 -12.24
N TYR A 186 -33.98 7.61 -13.52
CA TYR A 186 -33.38 6.38 -14.05
C TYR A 186 -31.86 6.51 -14.08
N LYS A 187 -31.32 7.58 -14.64
CA LYS A 187 -29.88 7.83 -14.70
C LYS A 187 -29.24 7.80 -13.30
N ILE A 188 -29.83 8.50 -12.33
CA ILE A 188 -29.36 8.52 -10.95
C ILE A 188 -29.33 7.09 -10.36
N ARG A 189 -30.40 6.31 -10.54
CA ARG A 189 -30.46 4.94 -10.02
C ARG A 189 -29.38 4.05 -10.64
N GLU A 190 -29.19 4.13 -11.96
CA GLU A 190 -28.20 3.35 -12.68
C GLU A 190 -26.79 3.66 -12.21
N HIS A 191 -26.43 4.95 -12.13
CA HIS A 191 -25.11 5.37 -11.69
C HIS A 191 -24.88 5.13 -10.19
N SER A 192 -25.92 5.22 -9.34
CA SER A 192 -25.83 4.82 -7.93
C SER A 192 -25.50 3.35 -7.75
N ASN A 193 -26.09 2.49 -8.59
CA ASN A 193 -25.81 1.04 -8.55
C ASN A 193 -24.39 0.71 -9.03
N ASN A 194 -23.82 1.54 -9.90
CA ASN A 194 -22.44 1.41 -10.39
C ASN A 194 -21.41 2.03 -9.42
N ALA A 195 -21.81 2.29 -8.17
CA ALA A 195 -20.94 2.83 -7.11
C ALA A 195 -20.33 4.21 -7.39
N CYS A 196 -20.96 5.04 -8.23
CA CYS A 196 -20.64 6.46 -8.33
C CYS A 196 -21.12 7.20 -7.07
N LEU A 197 -20.26 8.01 -6.46
CA LEU A 197 -20.51 8.61 -5.15
C LEU A 197 -21.08 10.04 -5.19
N LEU A 198 -20.94 10.74 -6.32
CA LEU A 198 -21.44 12.12 -6.51
C LEU A 198 -22.22 12.23 -7.83
N TYR A 199 -23.37 12.92 -7.75
CA TYR A 199 -24.28 13.17 -8.88
C TYR A 199 -24.28 14.64 -9.27
#